data_260a68fd22ca7655b14452db8de9884b
#
_entry.id   260a68fd22ca7655b14452db8de9884b
#
_cell.length_a   1.000
_cell.length_b   1.000
_cell.length_c   1.000
_cell.angle_alpha   90.00
_cell.angle_beta   90.00
_cell.angle_gamma   90.00
#
_symmetry.space_group_name_H-M   'P 1'
#
loop_
_entity.id
_entity.type
_entity.pdbx_description
1 polymer ?
#
loop_
_entity_poly.entity_id
_entity_poly.type
_entity_poly.pdbx_seq_one_letter_code
_entity_poly.pdbx_strand_id
1 'polypeptide(L)'
;MGQRRICIGDVHGHYDTLMALLELVAPRTEDAVYFLGDLIDRGPKSADIIEFVRRSSYQSLLGNHEMMMLEAIANDGSVQQETFIAWYHSGGANTLQSYNHRIPAEHLQWLRQRPTHLDLGDVWLVHAGLSPHLPIEQQGAEQFCWVRSEFHSMTQPYFANKLIIVGHTITFTFPGVQPGQVVQGPGWLDIDTGVYHTKSGWLTAFDIDQRQIYQVNSHTAEKRQLPLDAIAVTPFLSF
;
A
#
# COMPACT_ATOMS: atom_id res chain seq x y z
N MET A 1 -12.09 25.10 2.91
CA MET A 1 -11.19 24.20 2.14
C MET A 1 -12.03 22.98 1.80
N GLY A 2 -11.91 22.41 0.60
CA GLY A 2 -12.63 21.19 0.21
C GLY A 2 -12.19 19.96 1.00
N GLN A 3 -12.91 18.86 0.86
CA GLN A 3 -12.54 17.53 1.34
C GLN A 3 -11.21 17.09 0.68
N ARG A 4 -10.28 16.56 1.47
CA ARG A 4 -9.02 16.00 0.95
C ARG A 4 -9.16 14.49 0.73
N ARG A 5 -8.48 13.98 -0.29
CA ARG A 5 -8.30 12.55 -0.54
C ARG A 5 -6.83 12.21 -0.26
N ILE A 6 -6.61 11.33 0.71
CA ILE A 6 -5.28 10.99 1.21
C ILE A 6 -5.04 9.51 0.99
N CYS A 7 -3.99 9.14 0.25
CA CYS A 7 -3.55 7.77 0.07
C CYS A 7 -2.36 7.46 0.96
N ILE A 8 -2.35 6.30 1.60
CA ILE A 8 -1.25 5.79 2.41
C ILE A 8 -0.72 4.52 1.74
N GLY A 9 0.58 4.47 1.50
CA GLY A 9 1.29 3.30 0.95
C GLY A 9 1.40 2.17 1.96
N ASP A 10 2.20 1.17 1.61
CA ASP A 10 2.38 -0.09 2.34
C ASP A 10 2.82 0.16 3.79
N VAL A 11 2.06 -0.37 4.76
CA VAL A 11 2.27 -0.11 6.20
C VAL A 11 3.06 -1.23 6.88
N HIS A 12 2.86 -2.46 6.44
CA HIS A 12 3.61 -3.63 6.88
C HIS A 12 3.84 -3.71 8.38
N GLY A 13 2.77 -3.69 9.18
CA GLY A 13 2.87 -3.88 10.62
C GLY A 13 3.52 -2.74 11.41
N HIS A 14 3.84 -1.59 10.80
CA HIS A 14 4.49 -0.43 11.44
C HIS A 14 3.48 0.56 12.05
N TYR A 15 2.72 0.09 13.03
CA TYR A 15 1.62 0.84 13.67
C TYR A 15 2.07 2.18 14.24
N ASP A 16 3.18 2.22 14.99
CA ASP A 16 3.64 3.46 15.62
C ASP A 16 4.03 4.52 14.57
N THR A 17 4.63 4.08 13.47
CA THR A 17 4.97 4.95 12.33
C THR A 17 3.72 5.44 11.63
N LEU A 18 2.69 4.58 11.49
CA LEU A 18 1.38 4.96 10.95
C LEU A 18 0.70 6.03 11.83
N MET A 19 0.70 5.85 13.16
CA MET A 19 0.13 6.84 14.08
C MET A 19 0.85 8.19 13.98
N ALA A 20 2.19 8.17 13.91
CA ALA A 20 2.97 9.39 13.72
C ALA A 20 2.73 10.06 12.35
N LEU A 21 2.48 9.26 11.30
CA LEU A 21 2.11 9.77 9.98
C LEU A 21 0.72 10.40 9.99
N LEU A 22 -0.26 9.76 10.61
CA LEU A 22 -1.62 10.31 10.75
C LEU A 22 -1.63 11.61 11.59
N GLU A 23 -0.81 11.68 12.64
CA GLU A 23 -0.60 12.92 13.38
C GLU A 23 -0.05 14.04 12.48
N LEU A 24 0.92 13.75 11.64
CA LEU A 24 1.53 14.71 10.71
C LEU A 24 0.55 15.17 9.62
N VAL A 25 -0.19 14.22 9.02
CA VAL A 25 -1.22 14.51 8.00
C VAL A 25 -2.40 15.26 8.58
N ALA A 26 -2.74 14.98 9.85
CA ALA A 26 -3.88 15.55 10.58
C ALA A 26 -5.18 15.50 9.74
N PRO A 27 -5.68 14.29 9.37
CA PRO A 27 -6.89 14.17 8.57
C PRO A 27 -8.09 14.70 9.37
N ARG A 28 -8.94 15.49 8.71
CA ARG A 28 -10.19 16.03 9.29
C ARG A 28 -11.30 14.98 9.12
N THR A 29 -12.40 15.15 9.84
CA THR A 29 -13.55 14.24 9.80
C THR A 29 -14.15 14.10 8.39
N GLU A 30 -14.12 15.17 7.60
CA GLU A 30 -14.60 15.19 6.23
C GLU A 30 -13.61 14.61 5.21
N ASP A 31 -12.33 14.43 5.56
CA ASP A 31 -11.32 13.93 4.63
C ASP A 31 -11.48 12.42 4.39
N ALA A 32 -11.20 11.97 3.18
CA ALA A 32 -11.20 10.56 2.82
C ALA A 32 -9.78 10.00 2.85
N VAL A 33 -9.58 8.94 3.64
CA VAL A 33 -8.27 8.27 3.77
C VAL A 33 -8.36 6.86 3.21
N TYR A 34 -7.39 6.51 2.36
CA TYR A 34 -7.30 5.25 1.64
C TYR A 34 -5.94 4.59 1.88
N PHE A 35 -5.93 3.33 2.27
CA PHE A 35 -4.73 2.50 2.32
C PHE A 35 -4.63 1.69 1.03
N LEU A 36 -3.46 1.63 0.45
CA LEU A 36 -3.23 0.92 -0.81
C LEU A 36 -3.07 -0.60 -0.65
N GLY A 37 -3.25 -1.14 0.55
CA GLY A 37 -3.03 -2.54 0.90
C GLY A 37 -1.74 -2.74 1.69
N ASP A 38 -1.33 -4.00 1.85
CA ASP A 38 -0.15 -4.42 2.60
C ASP A 38 -0.05 -3.77 3.99
N LEU A 39 -1.15 -3.91 4.74
CA LEU A 39 -1.25 -3.47 6.13
C LEU A 39 -0.44 -4.36 7.07
N ILE A 40 -0.36 -5.66 6.73
CA ILE A 40 0.21 -6.72 7.56
C ILE A 40 1.63 -7.11 7.13
N ASP A 41 2.21 -8.03 7.89
CA ASP A 41 3.49 -8.70 7.66
C ASP A 41 4.72 -7.81 7.90
N ARG A 42 5.88 -8.46 8.07
CA ARG A 42 7.21 -7.84 8.20
C ARG A 42 7.41 -7.05 9.50
N GLY A 43 6.53 -6.11 9.80
CA GLY A 43 6.56 -5.33 11.03
C GLY A 43 5.81 -6.00 12.20
N PRO A 44 5.96 -5.47 13.42
CA PRO A 44 5.58 -6.18 14.65
C PRO A 44 4.10 -6.06 15.05
N LYS A 45 3.33 -5.12 14.46
CA LYS A 45 2.01 -4.74 14.99
C LYS A 45 0.88 -4.82 13.95
N SER A 46 0.83 -5.90 13.16
CA SER A 46 -0.23 -6.12 12.15
C SER A 46 -1.62 -6.16 12.77
N ALA A 47 -1.76 -6.79 13.95
CA ALA A 47 -3.05 -6.86 14.66
C ALA A 47 -3.60 -5.48 15.02
N ASP A 48 -2.74 -4.59 15.51
CA ASP A 48 -3.13 -3.23 15.91
C ASP A 48 -3.56 -2.40 14.68
N ILE A 49 -2.87 -2.56 13.54
CA ILE A 49 -3.22 -1.86 12.30
C ILE A 49 -4.58 -2.32 11.79
N ILE A 50 -4.80 -3.64 11.68
CA ILE A 50 -6.08 -4.18 11.22
C ILE A 50 -7.22 -3.69 12.11
N GLU A 51 -7.05 -3.77 13.43
CA GLU A 51 -8.09 -3.33 14.37
C GLU A 51 -8.35 -1.81 14.25
N PHE A 52 -7.30 -0.99 14.10
CA PHE A 52 -7.41 0.44 13.93
C PHE A 52 -8.16 0.79 12.64
N VAL A 53 -7.74 0.23 11.48
CA VAL A 53 -8.35 0.56 10.18
C VAL A 53 -9.80 0.05 10.14
N ARG A 54 -10.07 -1.15 10.65
CA ARG A 54 -11.40 -1.76 10.72
C ARG A 54 -12.41 -0.91 11.50
N ARG A 55 -11.95 -0.24 12.57
CA ARG A 55 -12.80 0.63 13.41
C ARG A 55 -12.90 2.06 12.94
N SER A 56 -12.03 2.48 12.05
CA SER A 56 -12.04 3.83 11.50
C SER A 56 -13.07 3.98 10.38
N SER A 57 -13.24 5.21 9.88
CA SER A 57 -13.96 5.51 8.63
C SER A 57 -13.08 5.35 7.39
N TYR A 58 -11.82 4.94 7.55
CA TYR A 58 -10.85 4.80 6.48
C TYR A 58 -11.13 3.59 5.61
N GLN A 59 -10.74 3.67 4.35
CA GLN A 59 -10.89 2.57 3.40
C GLN A 59 -9.53 1.92 3.15
N SER A 60 -9.54 0.62 2.87
CA SER A 60 -8.33 -0.11 2.50
C SER A 60 -8.58 -0.96 1.28
N LEU A 61 -7.61 -1.02 0.41
CA LEU A 61 -7.51 -2.04 -0.62
C LEU A 61 -6.96 -3.34 -0.03
N LEU A 62 -7.13 -4.41 -0.79
CA LEU A 62 -6.47 -5.67 -0.55
C LEU A 62 -5.08 -5.64 -1.21
N GLY A 63 -4.02 -5.88 -0.45
CA GLY A 63 -2.67 -6.09 -0.98
C GLY A 63 -2.34 -7.57 -1.14
N ASN A 64 -1.20 -7.87 -1.75
CA ASN A 64 -0.79 -9.27 -1.94
C ASN A 64 -0.46 -9.97 -0.61
N HIS A 65 0.01 -9.26 0.41
CA HIS A 65 0.27 -9.84 1.72
C HIS A 65 -1.02 -10.27 2.44
N GLU A 66 -2.08 -9.49 2.35
CA GLU A 66 -3.41 -9.90 2.81
C GLU A 66 -3.91 -11.10 2.01
N MET A 67 -3.73 -11.14 0.69
CA MET A 67 -4.13 -12.28 -0.15
C MET A 67 -3.40 -13.56 0.27
N MET A 68 -2.08 -13.51 0.44
CA MET A 68 -1.30 -14.68 0.92
C MET A 68 -1.83 -15.22 2.26
N MET A 69 -2.13 -14.33 3.21
CA MET A 69 -2.71 -14.74 4.49
C MET A 69 -4.10 -15.38 4.33
N LEU A 70 -4.95 -14.78 3.48
CA LEU A 70 -6.32 -15.25 3.25
C LEU A 70 -6.39 -16.57 2.47
N GLU A 71 -5.37 -16.88 1.67
CA GLU A 71 -5.18 -18.18 1.02
C GLU A 71 -4.64 -19.22 2.01
N ALA A 72 -3.76 -18.79 2.91
CA ALA A 72 -3.16 -19.66 3.92
C ALA A 72 -4.13 -20.06 5.04
N ILE A 73 -5.09 -19.18 5.40
CA ILE A 73 -5.98 -19.36 6.54
C ILE A 73 -7.44 -19.22 6.09
N ALA A 74 -8.20 -20.30 6.22
CA ALA A 74 -9.63 -20.32 5.92
C ALA A 74 -10.46 -19.63 7.02
N ASN A 75 -11.76 -19.39 6.73
CA ASN A 75 -12.68 -18.71 7.68
C ASN A 75 -12.90 -19.46 9.00
N ASP A 76 -12.76 -20.77 8.98
CA ASP A 76 -12.87 -21.62 10.16
C ASP A 76 -11.55 -21.73 10.95
N GLY A 77 -10.50 -21.04 10.49
CA GLY A 77 -9.15 -21.07 11.07
C GLY A 77 -8.32 -22.27 10.64
N SER A 78 -8.84 -23.13 9.76
CA SER A 78 -8.02 -24.20 9.16
C SER A 78 -6.91 -23.63 8.28
N VAL A 79 -5.78 -24.35 8.23
CA VAL A 79 -4.56 -23.88 7.56
C VAL A 79 -4.27 -24.77 6.37
N GLN A 80 -4.05 -24.15 5.20
CA GLN A 80 -3.54 -24.82 4.03
C GLN A 80 -2.01 -24.81 4.06
N GLN A 81 -1.39 -25.95 4.23
CA GLN A 81 0.03 -26.06 4.57
C GLN A 81 0.98 -25.37 3.58
N GLU A 82 0.79 -25.54 2.28
CA GLU A 82 1.70 -24.99 1.25
C GLU A 82 1.66 -23.46 1.22
N THR A 83 0.47 -22.89 1.12
CA THR A 83 0.28 -21.42 1.11
C THR A 83 0.65 -20.79 2.44
N PHE A 84 0.43 -21.51 3.55
CA PHE A 84 0.86 -21.04 4.88
C PHE A 84 2.38 -20.93 4.99
N ILE A 85 3.13 -21.91 4.52
CA ILE A 85 4.59 -21.86 4.54
C ILE A 85 5.09 -20.68 3.69
N ALA A 86 4.52 -20.48 2.50
CA ALA A 86 4.88 -19.38 1.61
C ALA A 86 4.60 -18.03 2.28
N TRP A 87 3.41 -17.83 2.83
CA TRP A 87 3.05 -16.59 3.54
C TRP A 87 3.92 -16.37 4.79
N TYR A 88 4.12 -17.42 5.61
CA TYR A 88 4.94 -17.35 6.83
C TYR A 88 6.34 -16.80 6.55
N HIS A 89 7.01 -17.30 5.51
CA HIS A 89 8.34 -16.85 5.11
C HIS A 89 8.36 -15.49 4.39
N SER A 90 7.23 -15.03 3.86
CA SER A 90 7.11 -13.72 3.23
C SER A 90 6.92 -12.57 4.25
N GLY A 91 6.92 -12.88 5.54
CA GLY A 91 6.74 -11.92 6.64
C GLY A 91 5.56 -12.22 7.56
N GLY A 92 4.73 -13.22 7.24
CA GLY A 92 3.56 -13.64 8.00
C GLY A 92 3.87 -14.12 9.42
N ALA A 93 5.13 -14.54 9.68
CA ALA A 93 5.58 -14.89 11.04
C ALA A 93 5.36 -13.75 12.03
N ASN A 94 5.64 -12.51 11.64
CA ASN A 94 5.45 -11.33 12.48
C ASN A 94 3.96 -11.02 12.69
N THR A 95 3.13 -11.23 11.66
CA THR A 95 1.68 -11.12 11.78
C THR A 95 1.14 -12.12 12.78
N LEU A 96 1.50 -13.40 12.68
CA LEU A 96 1.09 -14.42 13.63
C LEU A 96 1.51 -14.07 15.06
N GLN A 97 2.74 -13.59 15.24
CA GLN A 97 3.24 -13.15 16.55
C GLN A 97 2.41 -11.98 17.10
N SER A 98 2.06 -10.98 16.27
CA SER A 98 1.25 -9.82 16.68
C SER A 98 -0.15 -10.22 17.17
N TYR A 99 -0.69 -11.33 16.66
CA TYR A 99 -1.97 -11.92 17.07
C TYR A 99 -1.84 -12.98 18.15
N ASN A 100 -0.66 -13.17 18.75
CA ASN A 100 -0.42 -14.29 19.67
C ASN A 100 -0.84 -15.64 19.07
N HIS A 101 -0.56 -15.84 17.77
CA HIS A 101 -0.90 -17.03 16.98
C HIS A 101 -2.41 -17.34 16.85
N ARG A 102 -3.27 -16.36 17.11
CA ARG A 102 -4.71 -16.52 17.00
C ARG A 102 -5.35 -15.32 16.30
N ILE A 103 -5.52 -15.38 14.99
CA ILE A 103 -6.17 -14.34 14.22
C ILE A 103 -7.69 -14.44 14.41
N PRO A 104 -8.37 -13.35 14.85
CA PRO A 104 -9.83 -13.34 14.99
C PRO A 104 -10.52 -13.54 13.64
N ALA A 105 -11.58 -14.36 13.62
CA ALA A 105 -12.36 -14.62 12.40
C ALA A 105 -12.95 -13.32 11.81
N GLU A 106 -13.31 -12.37 12.66
CA GLU A 106 -13.82 -11.06 12.23
C GLU A 106 -12.78 -10.24 11.46
N HIS A 107 -11.47 -10.37 11.74
CA HIS A 107 -10.41 -9.72 10.99
C HIS A 107 -10.22 -10.37 9.62
N LEU A 108 -10.23 -11.71 9.54
CA LEU A 108 -10.18 -12.43 8.27
C LEU A 108 -11.39 -12.08 7.41
N GLN A 109 -12.59 -12.07 8.00
CA GLN A 109 -13.82 -11.72 7.28
C GLN A 109 -13.79 -10.26 6.78
N TRP A 110 -13.29 -9.32 7.60
CA TRP A 110 -13.16 -7.93 7.20
C TRP A 110 -12.19 -7.78 6.03
N LEU A 111 -11.03 -8.43 6.07
CA LEU A 111 -10.05 -8.39 4.97
C LEU A 111 -10.61 -8.97 3.67
N ARG A 112 -11.35 -10.10 3.72
CA ARG A 112 -11.99 -10.69 2.53
C ARG A 112 -13.00 -9.77 1.83
N GLN A 113 -13.50 -8.75 2.53
CA GLN A 113 -14.42 -7.75 1.98
C GLN A 113 -13.71 -6.54 1.38
N ARG A 114 -12.39 -6.48 1.48
CA ARG A 114 -11.65 -5.33 0.91
C ARG A 114 -11.64 -5.40 -0.61
N PRO A 115 -11.88 -4.27 -1.29
CA PRO A 115 -11.77 -4.21 -2.74
C PRO A 115 -10.30 -4.31 -3.18
N THR A 116 -10.06 -4.76 -4.38
CA THR A 116 -8.73 -4.80 -5.00
C THR A 116 -8.36 -3.46 -5.66
N HIS A 117 -9.33 -2.61 -5.93
CA HIS A 117 -9.16 -1.28 -6.51
C HIS A 117 -10.32 -0.35 -6.14
N LEU A 118 -10.12 0.96 -6.31
CA LEU A 118 -11.16 1.99 -6.16
C LEU A 118 -11.04 3.01 -7.31
N ASP A 119 -12.16 3.25 -8.00
CA ASP A 119 -12.27 4.33 -8.98
C ASP A 119 -12.87 5.58 -8.33
N LEU A 120 -12.04 6.62 -8.18
CA LEU A 120 -12.43 7.91 -7.61
C LEU A 120 -12.78 8.96 -8.68
N GLY A 121 -12.93 8.54 -9.95
CA GLY A 121 -13.21 9.41 -11.08
C GLY A 121 -11.94 9.85 -11.80
N ASP A 122 -11.20 10.79 -11.27
CA ASP A 122 -9.94 11.31 -11.79
C ASP A 122 -8.70 10.54 -11.29
N VAL A 123 -8.89 9.64 -10.30
CA VAL A 123 -7.84 8.82 -9.70
C VAL A 123 -8.32 7.36 -9.61
N TRP A 124 -7.41 6.43 -9.90
CA TRP A 124 -7.59 4.99 -9.76
C TRP A 124 -6.62 4.48 -8.71
N LEU A 125 -7.13 3.94 -7.62
CA LEU A 125 -6.33 3.36 -6.57
C LEU A 125 -6.27 1.85 -6.76
N VAL A 126 -5.07 1.30 -6.74
CA VAL A 126 -4.81 -0.14 -6.86
C VAL A 126 -3.53 -0.48 -6.12
N HIS A 127 -3.40 -1.71 -5.59
CA HIS A 127 -2.23 -2.04 -4.78
C HIS A 127 -0.94 -2.08 -5.61
N ALA A 128 -0.88 -2.93 -6.65
CA ALA A 128 0.36 -3.14 -7.42
C ALA A 128 0.36 -2.46 -8.80
N GLY A 129 -0.79 -2.40 -9.45
CA GLY A 129 -0.92 -1.86 -10.80
C GLY A 129 -1.95 -2.62 -11.63
N LEU A 130 -1.74 -2.60 -12.95
CA LEU A 130 -2.58 -3.30 -13.91
C LEU A 130 -1.75 -3.74 -15.11
N SER A 131 -2.22 -4.75 -15.85
CA SER A 131 -1.57 -5.16 -17.09
C SER A 131 -1.91 -4.17 -18.20
N PRO A 132 -0.92 -3.56 -18.87
CA PRO A 132 -1.17 -2.62 -19.97
C PRO A 132 -1.73 -3.30 -21.21
N HIS A 133 -1.68 -4.63 -21.29
CA HIS A 133 -2.10 -5.43 -22.44
C HIS A 133 -3.51 -5.97 -22.35
N LEU A 134 -4.18 -5.81 -21.20
CA LEU A 134 -5.52 -6.31 -20.96
C LEU A 134 -6.50 -5.15 -20.75
N PRO A 135 -7.73 -5.21 -21.30
CA PRO A 135 -8.78 -4.29 -20.93
C PRO A 135 -9.14 -4.46 -19.44
N ILE A 136 -9.61 -3.39 -18.81
CA ILE A 136 -9.82 -3.35 -17.36
C ILE A 136 -10.83 -4.43 -16.89
N GLU A 137 -11.81 -4.76 -17.70
CA GLU A 137 -12.85 -5.76 -17.40
C GLU A 137 -12.33 -7.20 -17.40
N GLN A 138 -11.11 -7.43 -17.92
CA GLN A 138 -10.45 -8.73 -17.94
C GLN A 138 -9.37 -8.86 -16.85
N GLN A 139 -9.18 -7.82 -16.05
CA GLN A 139 -8.20 -7.81 -14.97
C GLN A 139 -8.84 -8.13 -13.63
N GLY A 140 -8.07 -8.72 -12.75
CA GLY A 140 -8.52 -9.14 -11.43
C GLY A 140 -7.41 -9.01 -10.38
N ALA A 141 -7.60 -9.71 -9.27
CA ALA A 141 -6.69 -9.65 -8.13
C ALA A 141 -5.25 -10.02 -8.48
N GLU A 142 -5.04 -10.91 -9.45
CA GLU A 142 -3.72 -11.29 -9.91
C GLU A 142 -2.95 -10.10 -10.48
N GLN A 143 -3.58 -9.31 -11.37
CA GLN A 143 -2.96 -8.10 -11.90
C GLN A 143 -2.90 -7.02 -10.84
N PHE A 144 -4.02 -6.74 -10.18
CA PHE A 144 -4.15 -5.60 -9.27
C PHE A 144 -3.25 -5.69 -8.03
N CYS A 145 -2.90 -6.91 -7.59
CA CYS A 145 -2.13 -7.10 -6.35
C CYS A 145 -0.69 -7.59 -6.58
N TRP A 146 -0.30 -7.99 -7.81
CA TRP A 146 0.98 -8.67 -8.01
C TRP A 146 1.85 -8.12 -9.14
N VAL A 147 1.27 -7.39 -10.12
CA VAL A 147 2.04 -6.90 -11.27
C VAL A 147 3.17 -5.97 -10.82
N ARG A 148 4.30 -6.01 -11.52
CA ARG A 148 5.47 -5.15 -11.24
C ARG A 148 5.98 -4.50 -12.52
N SER A 149 7.05 -5.04 -13.10
CA SER A 149 7.75 -4.46 -14.24
C SER A 149 6.84 -4.20 -15.45
N GLU A 150 5.88 -5.07 -15.72
CA GLU A 150 4.91 -4.91 -16.80
C GLU A 150 4.14 -3.58 -16.69
N PHE A 151 3.66 -3.25 -15.48
CA PHE A 151 2.98 -1.99 -15.20
C PHE A 151 3.93 -0.80 -15.25
N HIS A 152 5.07 -0.89 -14.55
CA HIS A 152 5.99 0.24 -14.42
C HIS A 152 6.74 0.58 -15.73
N SER A 153 6.77 -0.36 -16.68
CA SER A 153 7.38 -0.16 -18.00
C SER A 153 6.46 0.53 -19.03
N MET A 154 5.25 0.89 -18.65
CA MET A 154 4.33 1.59 -19.54
C MET A 154 4.93 2.88 -20.07
N THR A 155 4.88 3.06 -21.40
CA THR A 155 5.34 4.26 -22.08
C THR A 155 4.21 5.27 -22.36
N GLN A 156 2.97 4.85 -22.14
CA GLN A 156 1.76 5.65 -22.29
C GLN A 156 0.83 5.44 -21.09
N PRO A 157 0.05 6.43 -20.68
CA PRO A 157 -0.96 6.26 -19.64
C PRO A 157 -1.98 5.17 -20.03
N TYR A 158 -2.35 4.30 -19.09
CA TYR A 158 -3.43 3.32 -19.30
C TYR A 158 -4.79 4.03 -19.43
N PHE A 159 -5.09 4.97 -18.54
CA PHE A 159 -6.26 5.82 -18.62
C PHE A 159 -5.88 7.20 -19.15
N ALA A 160 -6.66 7.73 -20.09
CA ALA A 160 -6.39 9.05 -20.68
C ALA A 160 -6.51 10.20 -19.63
N ASN A 161 -7.40 10.06 -18.66
CA ASN A 161 -7.79 11.15 -17.76
C ASN A 161 -7.77 10.74 -16.27
N LYS A 162 -7.05 9.68 -15.90
CA LYS A 162 -6.95 9.25 -14.50
C LYS A 162 -5.49 9.03 -14.13
N LEU A 163 -5.14 9.44 -12.90
CA LEU A 163 -3.88 9.06 -12.27
C LEU A 163 -4.07 7.73 -11.55
N ILE A 164 -3.21 6.75 -11.83
CA ILE A 164 -3.16 5.50 -11.09
C ILE A 164 -2.19 5.68 -9.91
N ILE A 165 -2.63 5.40 -8.68
CA ILE A 165 -1.77 5.44 -7.51
C ILE A 165 -1.58 4.02 -6.98
N VAL A 166 -0.31 3.63 -6.79
CA VAL A 166 0.11 2.28 -6.39
C VAL A 166 1.07 2.28 -5.21
N GLY A 167 1.22 1.11 -4.59
CA GLY A 167 2.27 0.71 -3.65
C GLY A 167 3.06 -0.49 -4.18
N HIS A 168 3.27 -1.52 -3.30
CA HIS A 168 3.79 -2.84 -3.65
C HIS A 168 5.25 -2.92 -4.10
N THR A 169 5.69 -2.05 -4.99
CA THR A 169 7.06 -2.06 -5.51
C THR A 169 7.86 -0.95 -4.87
N ILE A 170 8.77 -1.32 -3.95
CA ILE A 170 9.54 -0.32 -3.20
C ILE A 170 10.28 0.61 -4.16
N THR A 171 10.00 1.89 -4.07
CA THR A 171 10.45 2.92 -5.03
C THR A 171 11.97 3.00 -5.19
N PHE A 172 12.77 2.82 -4.14
CA PHE A 172 14.23 2.86 -4.26
C PHE A 172 14.83 1.64 -5.00
N THR A 173 14.02 0.65 -5.38
CA THR A 173 14.46 -0.45 -6.25
C THR A 173 14.54 -0.04 -7.71
N PHE A 174 13.94 1.06 -8.08
CA PHE A 174 14.08 1.63 -9.43
C PHE A 174 15.46 2.27 -9.62
N PRO A 175 16.05 2.18 -10.83
CA PRO A 175 17.36 2.75 -11.11
C PRO A 175 17.45 4.24 -10.80
N GLY A 176 18.43 4.62 -9.98
CA GLY A 176 18.71 6.03 -9.64
C GLY A 176 17.81 6.64 -8.56
N VAL A 177 16.81 5.92 -8.07
CA VAL A 177 15.88 6.41 -7.04
C VAL A 177 16.48 6.22 -5.64
N GLN A 178 16.41 7.26 -4.83
CA GLN A 178 16.92 7.25 -3.45
C GLN A 178 15.81 6.84 -2.45
N PRO A 179 16.15 6.27 -1.28
CA PRO A 179 15.20 5.98 -0.23
C PRO A 179 14.34 7.19 0.14
N GLY A 180 13.03 6.97 0.20
CA GLY A 180 12.04 7.99 0.52
C GLY A 180 11.58 8.83 -0.68
N GLN A 181 12.19 8.72 -1.87
CA GLN A 181 11.62 9.30 -3.08
C GLN A 181 10.44 8.46 -3.56
N VAL A 182 9.41 9.11 -4.11
CA VAL A 182 8.31 8.46 -4.81
C VAL A 182 8.61 8.41 -6.30
N VAL A 183 8.01 7.44 -7.00
CA VAL A 183 8.29 7.22 -8.42
C VAL A 183 7.04 7.52 -9.24
N GLN A 184 7.21 8.24 -10.34
CA GLN A 184 6.12 8.52 -11.27
C GLN A 184 6.47 8.09 -12.69
N GLY A 185 5.46 7.71 -13.42
CA GLY A 185 5.55 7.40 -14.85
C GLY A 185 4.34 7.92 -15.61
N PRO A 186 4.15 7.48 -16.87
CA PRO A 186 3.03 7.92 -17.68
C PRO A 186 1.68 7.53 -17.06
N GLY A 187 1.01 8.51 -16.40
CA GLY A 187 -0.30 8.32 -15.80
C GLY A 187 -0.33 7.51 -14.49
N TRP A 188 0.81 7.30 -13.82
CA TRP A 188 0.86 6.59 -12.54
C TRP A 188 1.86 7.20 -11.54
N LEU A 189 1.62 6.94 -10.25
CA LEU A 189 2.45 7.33 -9.12
C LEU A 189 2.58 6.15 -8.14
N ASP A 190 3.80 5.76 -7.81
CA ASP A 190 4.13 4.74 -6.81
C ASP A 190 4.62 5.42 -5.53
N ILE A 191 3.96 5.12 -4.41
CA ILE A 191 4.24 5.69 -3.08
C ILE A 191 4.71 4.67 -2.04
N ASP A 192 5.02 3.41 -2.43
CA ASP A 192 5.67 2.46 -1.52
C ASP A 192 7.14 2.82 -1.33
N THR A 193 7.44 3.56 -0.30
CA THR A 193 8.81 3.98 0.02
C THR A 193 9.55 3.03 0.96
N GLY A 194 8.99 1.85 1.26
CA GLY A 194 9.64 0.75 1.96
C GLY A 194 9.81 0.97 3.46
N VAL A 195 8.71 1.16 4.17
CA VAL A 195 8.68 1.42 5.63
C VAL A 195 9.43 0.38 6.47
N TYR A 196 9.38 -0.90 6.06
CA TYR A 196 10.04 -2.00 6.77
C TYR A 196 11.49 -2.22 6.37
N HIS A 197 11.91 -1.64 5.24
CA HIS A 197 13.21 -1.97 4.66
C HIS A 197 14.34 -1.18 5.31
N THR A 198 15.41 -1.88 5.73
CA THR A 198 16.55 -1.31 6.47
C THR A 198 17.27 -0.15 5.77
N LYS A 199 17.21 -0.11 4.42
CA LYS A 199 17.79 0.99 3.63
C LYS A 199 16.90 2.21 3.54
N SER A 200 15.59 2.11 3.87
CA SER A 200 14.62 3.20 3.69
C SER A 200 13.93 3.59 5.00
N GLY A 201 13.00 2.78 5.45
CA GLY A 201 12.22 3.06 6.65
C GLY A 201 11.10 4.10 6.48
N TRP A 202 10.89 4.65 5.29
CA TRP A 202 9.90 5.70 5.08
C TRP A 202 8.50 5.12 4.82
N LEU A 203 7.52 5.57 5.61
CA LEU A 203 6.08 5.43 5.35
C LEU A 203 5.56 6.72 4.72
N THR A 204 4.84 6.60 3.60
CA THR A 204 4.38 7.72 2.80
C THR A 204 2.85 7.83 2.79
N ALA A 205 2.35 9.06 2.99
CA ALA A 205 1.01 9.47 2.62
C ALA A 205 1.04 10.55 1.54
N PHE A 206 0.12 10.48 0.60
CA PHE A 206 -0.06 11.46 -0.47
C PHE A 206 -1.43 12.10 -0.39
N ASP A 207 -1.47 13.42 -0.16
CA ASP A 207 -2.67 14.24 -0.32
C ASP A 207 -2.83 14.55 -1.81
N ILE A 208 -3.82 13.90 -2.44
CA ILE A 208 -4.07 13.98 -3.87
C ILE A 208 -4.45 15.40 -4.29
N ASP A 209 -5.32 16.03 -3.50
CA ASP A 209 -5.93 17.31 -3.85
C ASP A 209 -4.97 18.49 -3.64
N GLN A 210 -4.06 18.38 -2.66
CA GLN A 210 -3.04 19.38 -2.39
C GLN A 210 -1.68 19.07 -3.04
N ARG A 211 -1.53 17.88 -3.64
CA ARG A 211 -0.26 17.38 -4.20
C ARG A 211 0.89 17.43 -3.17
N GLN A 212 0.59 17.02 -1.93
CA GLN A 212 1.55 17.02 -0.83
C GLN A 212 1.89 15.58 -0.41
N ILE A 213 3.17 15.34 -0.20
CA ILE A 213 3.71 14.11 0.38
C ILE A 213 4.00 14.36 1.86
N TYR A 214 3.54 13.46 2.71
CA TYR A 214 3.85 13.38 4.12
C TYR A 214 4.60 12.07 4.36
N GLN A 215 5.68 12.12 5.11
CA GLN A 215 6.48 10.93 5.39
C GLN A 215 6.97 10.90 6.83
N VAL A 216 7.02 9.70 7.38
CA VAL A 216 7.63 9.41 8.68
C VAL A 216 8.59 8.24 8.51
N ASN A 217 9.79 8.37 9.05
CA ASN A 217 10.79 7.31 9.02
C ASN A 217 10.67 6.40 10.26
N SER A 218 10.50 5.09 10.04
CA SER A 218 10.31 4.10 11.10
C SER A 218 11.58 3.85 11.95
N HIS A 219 12.76 4.22 11.43
CA HIS A 219 14.04 4.00 12.13
C HIS A 219 14.49 5.23 12.91
N THR A 220 14.28 6.43 12.34
CA THR A 220 14.79 7.69 12.90
C THR A 220 13.72 8.56 13.52
N ALA A 221 12.43 8.22 13.31
CA ALA A 221 11.26 9.06 13.65
C ALA A 221 11.25 10.43 12.96
N GLU A 222 12.08 10.63 11.94
CA GLU A 222 12.08 11.84 11.13
C GLU A 222 10.72 12.03 10.46
N LYS A 223 10.19 13.25 10.51
CA LYS A 223 8.93 13.65 9.87
C LYS A 223 9.23 14.70 8.81
N ARG A 224 8.62 14.58 7.63
CA ARG A 224 8.72 15.60 6.60
C ARG A 224 7.42 15.76 5.80
N GLN A 225 7.19 16.98 5.32
CA GLN A 225 6.12 17.34 4.42
C GLN A 225 6.72 18.10 3.23
N LEU A 226 6.45 17.64 2.02
CA LEU A 226 7.06 18.15 0.80
C LEU A 226 6.00 18.20 -0.33
N PRO A 227 6.09 19.17 -1.25
CA PRO A 227 5.34 19.11 -2.50
C PRO A 227 5.72 17.84 -3.27
N LEU A 228 4.77 17.22 -3.98
CA LEU A 228 5.03 16.04 -4.80
C LEU A 228 6.22 16.26 -5.75
N ASP A 229 6.26 17.39 -6.42
CA ASP A 229 7.28 17.70 -7.44
C ASP A 229 8.70 17.84 -6.85
N ALA A 230 8.84 18.02 -5.53
CA ALA A 230 10.13 18.08 -4.86
C ALA A 230 10.74 16.68 -4.56
N ILE A 231 9.95 15.62 -4.68
CA ILE A 231 10.36 14.28 -4.24
C ILE A 231 10.04 13.17 -5.28
N ALA A 232 9.18 13.47 -6.24
CA ALA A 232 8.84 12.53 -7.31
C ALA A 232 9.95 12.43 -8.34
N VAL A 233 10.31 11.20 -8.70
CA VAL A 233 11.34 10.88 -9.70
C VAL A 233 10.72 10.07 -10.82
N THR A 234 11.07 10.39 -12.06
CA THR A 234 10.79 9.55 -13.23
C THR A 234 12.06 8.75 -13.54
N PRO A 235 12.10 7.45 -13.25
CA PRO A 235 13.29 6.65 -13.49
C PRO A 235 13.50 6.43 -14.98
N PHE A 236 14.77 6.37 -15.40
CA PHE A 236 15.11 5.92 -16.74
C PHE A 236 15.00 4.38 -16.79
N LEU A 237 13.88 3.88 -17.29
CA LEU A 237 13.70 2.47 -17.54
C LEU A 237 14.33 2.18 -18.93
N SER A 238 15.63 1.83 -18.93
CA SER A 238 16.27 1.25 -20.12
C SER A 238 15.84 -0.22 -20.21
N PHE A 239 15.04 -0.55 -21.20
CA PHE A 239 14.66 -1.90 -21.59
C PHE A 239 15.66 -2.48 -22.58
#